data_b5713f44524698e6f069bb4b7d003f27
#
_entry.id   b5713f44524698e6f069bb4b7d003f27
#
_cell.length_a   1.000
_cell.length_b   1.000
_cell.length_c   1.000
_cell.angle_alpha   90.00
_cell.angle_beta   90.00
_cell.angle_gamma   90.00
#
_symmetry.space_group_name_H-M   'P 1'
#
loop_
_entity.id
_entity.type
_entity.pdbx_description
1 polymer ?
#
loop_
_entity_poly.entity_id
_entity_poly.type
_entity_poly.pdbx_seq_one_letter_code
_entity_poly.pdbx_strand_id
1 'polypeptide(L)'
;EEVCLEYRKQGMCVPILRPKSFIGPERLGVFALFYDWAKDGRGFPMIGNGRNRYQLLDVEDLCSAIYLTMTGDRDKVNDTFNVGAKVFTTMGEDYQAVLDVAGFGKKIKALPAWPVIWALRFLEYLKLSPLYKWVYETASKDSFVAIDKAEKVLGFTPRFSNKDALIKNYRWYLANEANFEGQSGISHRIPWKQGILGLAKRFF
;
A
#
# COMPACT_ATOMS: atom_id res chain seq x y z
N GLU A 1 10.93 18.14 -3.71
CA GLU A 1 11.66 18.46 -2.48
C GLU A 1 12.62 19.63 -2.63
N GLU A 2 13.31 19.79 -3.74
CA GLU A 2 14.26 20.89 -4.00
C GLU A 2 13.66 22.26 -3.67
N VAL A 3 12.47 22.52 -4.16
CA VAL A 3 11.72 23.77 -3.85
C VAL A 3 11.52 23.94 -2.35
N CYS A 4 11.13 22.89 -1.63
CA CYS A 4 10.95 22.93 -0.18
C CYS A 4 12.27 23.27 0.55
N LEU A 5 13.37 22.67 0.10
CA LEU A 5 14.70 22.91 0.67
C LEU A 5 15.17 24.34 0.39
N GLU A 6 14.84 24.90 -0.76
CA GLU A 6 15.16 26.29 -1.09
C GLU A 6 14.41 27.27 -0.17
N TYR A 7 13.13 27.06 0.08
CA TYR A 7 12.37 27.87 1.02
C TYR A 7 12.87 27.74 2.47
N ARG A 8 13.39 26.57 2.86
CA ARG A 8 14.08 26.43 4.16
C ARG A 8 15.30 27.34 4.26
N LYS A 9 16.14 27.43 3.22
CA LYS A 9 17.29 28.33 3.19
C LYS A 9 16.89 29.79 3.35
N GLN A 10 15.70 30.16 2.90
CA GLN A 10 15.11 31.50 3.07
C GLN A 10 14.47 31.73 4.44
N GLY A 11 14.62 30.78 5.39
CA GLY A 11 14.11 30.89 6.76
C GLY A 11 12.67 30.40 6.97
N MET A 12 12.03 29.79 5.95
CA MET A 12 10.72 29.20 6.09
C MET A 12 10.82 27.85 6.81
N CYS A 13 9.91 27.60 7.75
CA CYS A 13 9.75 26.27 8.34
C CYS A 13 8.96 25.38 7.38
N VAL A 14 9.59 24.37 6.81
CA VAL A 14 8.98 23.46 5.82
C VAL A 14 9.28 22.01 6.22
N PRO A 15 8.45 21.38 7.07
CA PRO A 15 8.54 19.96 7.36
C PRO A 15 8.32 19.15 6.07
N ILE A 16 9.15 18.14 5.83
CA ILE A 16 8.99 17.22 4.70
C ILE A 16 8.74 15.83 5.24
N LEU A 17 7.56 15.28 4.94
CA LEU A 17 7.25 13.87 5.22
C LEU A 17 7.43 13.04 3.97
N ARG A 18 8.09 11.89 4.09
CA ARG A 18 8.28 10.87 3.05
C ARG A 18 7.51 9.61 3.44
N PRO A 19 6.20 9.55 3.16
CA PRO A 19 5.41 8.40 3.54
C PRO A 19 5.71 7.19 2.65
N LYS A 20 5.68 6.00 3.25
CA LYS A 20 5.56 4.75 2.51
C LYS A 20 4.18 4.67 1.86
N SER A 21 3.98 3.66 1.00
CA SER A 21 2.65 3.42 0.41
C SER A 21 1.61 3.35 1.50
N PHE A 22 0.66 4.29 1.51
CA PHE A 22 -0.33 4.34 2.56
C PHE A 22 -1.69 3.86 2.06
N ILE A 23 -2.42 3.23 2.99
CA ILE A 23 -3.74 2.63 2.77
C ILE A 23 -4.71 3.11 3.83
N GLY A 24 -5.99 3.08 3.50
CA GLY A 24 -7.06 3.49 4.40
C GLY A 24 -8.38 3.65 3.67
N PRO A 25 -9.43 4.06 4.39
CA PRO A 25 -10.72 4.39 3.82
C PRO A 25 -10.59 5.29 2.59
N GLU A 26 -11.41 5.04 1.56
CA GLU A 26 -11.43 5.78 0.28
C GLU A 26 -10.12 5.76 -0.52
N ARG A 27 -9.14 4.94 -0.11
CA ARG A 27 -7.87 4.79 -0.82
C ARG A 27 -7.61 3.33 -1.16
N LEU A 28 -8.44 2.78 -2.02
CA LEU A 28 -8.42 1.37 -2.39
C LEU A 28 -7.34 1.04 -3.43
N GLY A 29 -7.35 1.74 -4.56
CA GLY A 29 -6.41 1.50 -5.66
C GLY A 29 -6.31 0.03 -6.05
N VAL A 30 -5.08 -0.48 -6.12
CA VAL A 30 -4.79 -1.89 -6.44
C VAL A 30 -5.27 -2.86 -5.34
N PHE A 31 -5.41 -2.39 -4.09
CA PHE A 31 -5.87 -3.24 -2.99
C PHE A 31 -7.32 -3.67 -3.16
N ALA A 32 -8.15 -2.90 -3.87
CA ALA A 32 -9.53 -3.29 -4.18
C ALA A 32 -9.60 -4.63 -4.93
N LEU A 33 -8.65 -4.89 -5.85
CA LEU A 33 -8.59 -6.18 -6.56
C LEU A 33 -8.37 -7.33 -5.59
N PHE A 34 -7.45 -7.15 -4.66
CA PHE A 34 -7.14 -8.15 -3.64
C PHE A 34 -8.33 -8.39 -2.70
N TYR A 35 -8.96 -7.32 -2.23
CA TYR A 35 -10.11 -7.40 -1.33
C TYR A 35 -11.33 -8.04 -1.98
N ASP A 36 -11.58 -7.75 -3.25
CA ASP A 36 -12.64 -8.38 -4.02
C ASP A 36 -12.42 -9.90 -4.19
N TRP A 37 -11.17 -10.33 -4.41
CA TRP A 37 -10.86 -11.75 -4.47
C TRP A 37 -11.01 -12.42 -3.10
N ALA A 38 -10.54 -11.78 -2.05
CA ALA A 38 -10.68 -12.27 -0.68
C ALA A 38 -12.15 -12.43 -0.28
N LYS A 39 -12.99 -11.44 -0.59
CA LYS A 39 -14.44 -11.46 -0.35
C LYS A 39 -15.13 -12.63 -1.08
N ASP A 40 -14.76 -12.89 -2.30
CA ASP A 40 -15.34 -13.98 -3.13
C ASP A 40 -14.75 -15.35 -2.80
N GLY A 41 -14.01 -15.49 -1.70
CA GLY A 41 -13.43 -16.76 -1.28
C GLY A 41 -12.40 -17.29 -2.29
N ARG A 42 -11.59 -16.41 -2.86
CA ARG A 42 -10.52 -16.76 -3.80
C ARG A 42 -9.16 -16.56 -3.17
N GLY A 43 -8.19 -17.40 -3.53
CA GLY A 43 -6.79 -17.15 -3.27
C GLY A 43 -6.29 -15.98 -4.11
N PHE A 44 -5.12 -15.45 -3.78
CA PHE A 44 -4.59 -14.31 -4.53
C PHE A 44 -3.18 -14.61 -5.06
N PRO A 45 -2.92 -14.36 -6.36
CA PRO A 45 -1.59 -14.53 -6.94
C PRO A 45 -0.66 -13.41 -6.46
N MET A 46 0.53 -13.78 -6.03
CA MET A 46 1.58 -12.84 -5.65
C MET A 46 2.80 -13.02 -6.54
N ILE A 47 3.29 -11.93 -7.09
CA ILE A 47 4.49 -11.93 -7.94
C ILE A 47 5.73 -12.13 -7.06
N GLY A 48 6.51 -13.18 -7.33
CA GLY A 48 7.63 -13.57 -6.50
C GLY A 48 7.24 -14.60 -5.44
N ASN A 49 8.16 -14.85 -4.51
CA ASN A 49 7.98 -15.85 -3.45
C ASN A 49 7.26 -15.31 -2.19
N GLY A 50 6.87 -14.04 -2.19
CA GLY A 50 6.21 -13.39 -1.06
C GLY A 50 7.07 -13.15 0.18
N ARG A 51 8.38 -13.44 0.12
CA ARG A 51 9.32 -13.25 1.24
C ARG A 51 9.89 -11.84 1.34
N ASN A 52 9.67 -11.02 0.31
CA ASN A 52 10.08 -9.63 0.33
C ASN A 52 9.28 -8.84 1.37
N ARG A 53 9.95 -7.85 1.96
CA ARG A 53 9.38 -6.97 2.98
C ARG A 53 8.93 -5.67 2.32
N TYR A 54 7.64 -5.38 2.43
CA TYR A 54 7.06 -4.17 1.86
C TYR A 54 6.31 -3.41 2.93
N GLN A 55 6.91 -2.34 3.42
CA GLN A 55 6.33 -1.51 4.47
C GLN A 55 5.17 -0.68 3.92
N LEU A 56 4.06 -0.70 4.63
CA LEU A 56 2.89 0.14 4.40
C LEU A 56 2.80 1.23 5.48
N LEU A 57 1.78 2.06 5.37
CA LEU A 57 1.43 3.06 6.38
C LEU A 57 -0.11 3.15 6.42
N ASP A 58 -0.69 3.12 7.61
CA ASP A 58 -2.12 3.44 7.77
C ASP A 58 -2.34 4.94 7.60
N VAL A 59 -3.45 5.33 6.98
CA VAL A 59 -3.77 6.74 6.75
C VAL A 59 -3.92 7.54 8.05
N GLU A 60 -4.40 6.93 9.14
CA GLU A 60 -4.51 7.60 10.42
C GLU A 60 -3.13 7.88 11.03
N ASP A 61 -2.17 6.96 10.85
CA ASP A 61 -0.80 7.19 11.27
C ASP A 61 -0.13 8.29 10.42
N LEU A 62 -0.46 8.36 9.12
CA LEU A 62 -0.02 9.48 8.28
C LEU A 62 -0.60 10.81 8.78
N CYS A 63 -1.90 10.85 9.10
CA CYS A 63 -2.53 12.04 9.68
C CYS A 63 -1.88 12.43 11.01
N SER A 64 -1.53 11.45 11.85
CA SER A 64 -0.80 11.69 13.09
C SER A 64 0.57 12.32 12.82
N ALA A 65 1.33 11.81 11.86
CA ALA A 65 2.63 12.39 11.49
C ALA A 65 2.49 13.84 10.96
N ILE A 66 1.47 14.12 10.15
CA ILE A 66 1.17 15.47 9.67
C ILE A 66 0.86 16.39 10.86
N TYR A 67 -0.01 15.96 11.77
CA TYR A 67 -0.38 16.74 12.96
C TYR A 67 0.85 17.07 13.82
N LEU A 68 1.72 16.09 14.06
CA LEU A 68 2.95 16.30 14.83
C LEU A 68 3.89 17.32 14.18
N THR A 69 3.97 17.34 12.85
CA THR A 69 4.77 18.36 12.15
C THR A 69 4.14 19.75 12.14
N MET A 70 2.80 19.84 12.24
CA MET A 70 2.08 21.11 12.28
C MET A 70 2.11 21.76 13.67
N THR A 71 2.16 20.95 14.73
CA THR A 71 2.06 21.41 16.12
C THR A 71 3.37 21.35 16.91
N GLY A 72 4.38 20.71 16.32
CA GLY A 72 5.69 20.55 16.97
C GLY A 72 6.54 21.82 16.98
N ASP A 73 7.61 21.76 17.75
CA ASP A 73 8.61 22.82 17.85
C ASP A 73 9.22 23.10 16.47
N ARG A 74 9.16 24.35 16.04
CA ARG A 74 9.59 24.81 14.71
C ARG A 74 11.02 24.37 14.35
N ASP A 75 11.93 24.44 15.32
CA ASP A 75 13.33 24.09 15.07
C ASP A 75 13.55 22.58 14.91
N LYS A 76 12.69 21.77 15.53
CA LYS A 76 12.72 20.31 15.44
C LYS A 76 12.01 19.78 14.22
N VAL A 77 10.86 20.36 13.86
CA VAL A 77 10.06 19.86 12.75
C VAL A 77 10.57 20.31 11.38
N ASN A 78 11.42 21.35 11.31
CA ASN A 78 11.96 21.88 10.06
C ASN A 78 12.99 20.94 9.41
N ASP A 79 12.62 19.69 9.24
CA ASP A 79 13.49 18.63 8.75
C ASP A 79 12.71 17.63 7.85
N THR A 80 13.38 16.59 7.37
CA THR A 80 12.80 15.57 6.51
C THR A 80 12.66 14.26 7.28
N PHE A 81 11.47 13.66 7.26
CA PHE A 81 11.12 12.48 8.04
C PHE A 81 10.52 11.40 7.15
N ASN A 82 11.08 10.20 7.22
CA ASN A 82 10.43 9.03 6.66
C ASN A 82 9.36 8.54 7.63
N VAL A 83 8.18 8.15 7.12
CA VAL A 83 7.08 7.62 7.92
C VAL A 83 6.52 6.33 7.29
N GLY A 84 6.27 5.35 8.13
CA GLY A 84 5.80 4.02 7.77
C GLY A 84 5.38 3.23 9.00
N ALA A 85 4.80 2.05 8.81
CA ALA A 85 4.49 1.15 9.92
C ALA A 85 5.76 0.73 10.65
N LYS A 86 5.70 0.63 11.98
CA LYS A 86 6.81 0.11 12.79
C LYS A 86 6.92 -1.40 12.69
N VAL A 87 5.78 -2.08 12.64
CA VAL A 87 5.68 -3.53 12.60
C VAL A 87 5.17 -3.98 11.23
N PHE A 88 5.99 -4.75 10.53
CA PHE A 88 5.63 -5.38 9.26
C PHE A 88 6.44 -6.66 9.06
N THR A 89 5.85 -7.62 8.39
CA THR A 89 6.47 -8.92 8.12
C THR A 89 6.79 -9.06 6.62
N THR A 90 6.72 -10.25 6.09
CA THR A 90 6.83 -10.46 4.64
C THR A 90 5.52 -10.09 3.96
N MET A 91 5.59 -9.69 2.70
CA MET A 91 4.39 -9.35 1.92
C MET A 91 3.41 -10.53 1.87
N GLY A 92 3.92 -11.77 1.76
CA GLY A 92 3.09 -12.97 1.79
C GLY A 92 2.33 -13.15 3.10
N GLU A 93 2.99 -12.94 4.24
CA GLU A 93 2.36 -13.07 5.57
C GLU A 93 1.37 -11.93 5.84
N ASP A 94 1.70 -10.70 5.47
CA ASP A 94 0.84 -9.55 5.69
C ASP A 94 -0.47 -9.67 4.87
N TYR A 95 -0.38 -10.11 3.61
CA TYR A 95 -1.57 -10.33 2.77
C TYR A 95 -2.33 -11.60 3.18
N GLN A 96 -1.62 -12.67 3.59
CA GLN A 96 -2.28 -13.88 4.08
C GLN A 96 -3.21 -13.59 5.27
N ALA A 97 -2.84 -12.68 6.15
CA ALA A 97 -3.67 -12.29 7.27
C ALA A 97 -5.06 -11.78 6.86
N VAL A 98 -5.19 -11.12 5.72
CA VAL A 98 -6.49 -10.71 5.18
C VAL A 98 -7.31 -11.91 4.70
N LEU A 99 -6.68 -12.87 3.99
CA LEU A 99 -7.37 -14.09 3.54
C LEU A 99 -7.81 -14.96 4.73
N ASP A 100 -7.02 -14.98 5.81
CA ASP A 100 -7.38 -15.70 7.02
C ASP A 100 -8.60 -15.04 7.71
N VAL A 101 -8.66 -13.70 7.75
CA VAL A 101 -9.84 -12.95 8.24
C VAL A 101 -11.07 -13.13 7.34
N ALA A 102 -10.88 -13.29 6.03
CA ALA A 102 -11.97 -13.58 5.09
C ALA A 102 -12.63 -14.93 5.34
N GLY A 103 -11.94 -15.87 6.00
CA GLY A 103 -12.53 -17.09 6.57
C GLY A 103 -12.76 -18.25 5.59
N PHE A 104 -12.33 -18.16 4.33
CA PHE A 104 -12.53 -19.20 3.32
C PHE A 104 -11.38 -20.23 3.24
N GLY A 105 -10.38 -20.15 4.12
CA GLY A 105 -9.22 -21.05 4.12
C GLY A 105 -8.32 -20.93 2.89
N LYS A 106 -8.44 -19.83 2.14
CA LYS A 106 -7.66 -19.60 0.91
C LYS A 106 -6.25 -19.09 1.24
N LYS A 107 -5.36 -19.27 0.26
CA LYS A 107 -3.94 -18.95 0.44
C LYS A 107 -3.44 -17.99 -0.64
N ILE A 108 -2.43 -17.20 -0.25
CA ILE A 108 -1.60 -16.47 -1.21
C ILE A 108 -0.83 -17.50 -2.04
N LYS A 109 -0.89 -17.38 -3.36
CA LYS A 109 -0.18 -18.26 -4.29
C LYS A 109 1.01 -17.52 -4.90
N ALA A 110 2.21 -17.90 -4.49
CA ALA A 110 3.44 -17.38 -5.05
C ALA A 110 3.58 -17.77 -6.52
N LEU A 111 3.82 -16.80 -7.39
CA LEU A 111 4.08 -17.01 -8.81
C LEU A 111 5.52 -16.61 -9.12
N PRO A 112 6.27 -17.38 -9.94
CA PRO A 112 7.62 -17.01 -10.31
C PRO A 112 7.66 -15.60 -10.92
N ALA A 113 8.49 -14.71 -10.36
CA ALA A 113 8.48 -13.29 -10.75
C ALA A 113 8.86 -13.09 -12.22
N TRP A 114 9.90 -13.80 -12.69
CA TRP A 114 10.43 -13.61 -14.05
C TRP A 114 9.37 -13.83 -15.16
N PRO A 115 8.69 -14.97 -15.27
CA PRO A 115 7.73 -15.18 -16.35
C PRO A 115 6.50 -14.27 -16.22
N VAL A 116 6.06 -13.99 -14.98
CA VAL A 116 4.90 -13.11 -14.75
C VAL A 116 5.22 -11.67 -15.16
N ILE A 117 6.39 -11.14 -14.82
CA ILE A 117 6.82 -9.80 -15.23
C ILE A 117 6.91 -9.69 -16.74
N TRP A 118 7.47 -10.70 -17.43
CA TRP A 118 7.53 -10.72 -18.88
C TRP A 118 6.13 -10.77 -19.54
N ALA A 119 5.24 -11.59 -18.99
CA ALA A 119 3.86 -11.64 -19.48
C ALA A 119 3.15 -10.28 -19.29
N LEU A 120 3.33 -9.63 -18.15
CA LEU A 120 2.74 -8.32 -17.88
C LEU A 120 3.34 -7.21 -18.77
N ARG A 121 4.65 -7.25 -19.04
CA ARG A 121 5.28 -6.34 -20.02
C ARG A 121 4.74 -6.52 -21.42
N PHE A 122 4.53 -7.77 -21.85
CA PHE A 122 3.90 -8.07 -23.14
C PHE A 122 2.45 -7.55 -23.19
N LEU A 123 1.67 -7.79 -22.14
CA LEU A 123 0.31 -7.24 -22.03
C LEU A 123 0.30 -5.70 -21.99
N GLU A 124 1.29 -5.08 -21.37
CA GLU A 124 1.42 -3.61 -21.38
C GLU A 124 1.71 -3.07 -22.76
N TYR A 125 2.58 -3.74 -23.53
CA TYR A 125 2.83 -3.40 -24.94
C TYR A 125 1.55 -3.46 -25.78
N LEU A 126 0.68 -4.44 -25.51
CA LEU A 126 -0.63 -4.57 -26.15
C LEU A 126 -1.71 -3.65 -25.54
N LYS A 127 -1.38 -2.79 -24.55
CA LYS A 127 -2.33 -1.96 -23.78
C LYS A 127 -3.41 -2.76 -23.07
N LEU A 128 -3.15 -4.02 -22.75
CA LEU A 128 -4.06 -4.93 -22.04
C LEU A 128 -3.64 -5.20 -20.59
N SER A 129 -2.51 -4.65 -20.13
CA SER A 129 -2.04 -4.88 -18.76
C SER A 129 -3.00 -4.30 -17.74
N PRO A 130 -3.43 -5.10 -16.72
CA PRO A 130 -4.28 -4.64 -15.65
C PRO A 130 -3.51 -3.89 -14.56
N LEU A 131 -2.18 -3.95 -14.61
CA LEU A 131 -1.28 -3.36 -13.63
C LEU A 131 -0.30 -2.40 -14.29
N TYR A 132 0.05 -1.33 -13.58
CA TYR A 132 1.09 -0.41 -14.00
C TYR A 132 2.48 -1.04 -13.85
N LYS A 133 3.40 -0.62 -14.70
CA LYS A 133 4.78 -1.09 -14.74
C LYS A 133 5.47 -1.04 -13.37
N TRP A 134 5.36 0.07 -12.67
CA TRP A 134 5.98 0.22 -11.36
C TRP A 134 5.44 -0.78 -10.32
N VAL A 135 4.16 -1.19 -10.42
CA VAL A 135 3.55 -2.16 -9.49
C VAL A 135 4.19 -3.53 -9.66
N TYR A 136 4.20 -4.08 -10.88
CA TYR A 136 4.70 -5.44 -11.09
C TYR A 136 6.23 -5.54 -11.07
N GLU A 137 6.95 -4.47 -11.39
CA GLU A 137 8.42 -4.45 -11.33
C GLU A 137 8.96 -4.32 -9.90
N THR A 138 8.18 -3.80 -8.97
CA THR A 138 8.58 -3.64 -7.58
C THR A 138 7.96 -4.66 -6.64
N ALA A 139 6.91 -5.38 -7.07
CA ALA A 139 6.12 -6.28 -6.23
C ALA A 139 6.92 -7.40 -5.55
N SER A 140 8.05 -7.81 -6.13
CA SER A 140 8.91 -8.86 -5.56
C SER A 140 10.17 -8.32 -4.87
N LYS A 141 10.28 -7.01 -4.67
CA LYS A 141 11.46 -6.35 -4.09
C LYS A 141 11.17 -5.85 -2.68
N ASP A 142 12.19 -5.82 -1.84
CA ASP A 142 12.13 -5.16 -0.55
C ASP A 142 11.93 -3.66 -0.73
N SER A 143 11.03 -3.08 0.07
CA SER A 143 10.76 -1.65 0.06
C SER A 143 10.31 -1.17 1.44
N PHE A 144 11.24 -0.67 2.23
CA PHE A 144 10.98 -0.12 3.55
C PHE A 144 11.95 1.01 3.87
N VAL A 145 11.62 1.79 4.86
CA VAL A 145 12.41 2.93 5.35
C VAL A 145 12.55 2.85 6.86
N ALA A 146 13.65 3.39 7.38
CA ALA A 146 13.81 3.60 8.81
C ALA A 146 12.97 4.82 9.25
N ILE A 147 12.23 4.67 10.34
CA ILE A 147 11.38 5.71 10.92
C ILE A 147 11.93 6.28 12.23
N ASP A 148 13.09 5.81 12.68
CA ASP A 148 13.71 6.17 13.96
C ASP A 148 13.81 7.68 14.17
N LYS A 149 14.09 8.44 13.11
CA LYS A 149 14.18 9.89 13.19
C LYS A 149 12.81 10.50 13.49
N ALA A 150 11.74 10.04 12.85
CA ALA A 150 10.39 10.50 13.12
C ALA A 150 9.96 10.14 14.55
N GLU A 151 10.29 8.93 15.01
CA GLU A 151 10.02 8.52 16.39
C GLU A 151 10.73 9.43 17.41
N LYS A 152 12.03 9.66 17.23
CA LYS A 152 12.85 10.41 18.20
C LYS A 152 12.57 11.92 18.21
N VAL A 153 12.35 12.51 17.03
CA VAL A 153 12.23 13.97 16.88
C VAL A 153 10.80 14.44 16.98
N LEU A 154 9.87 13.75 16.32
CA LEU A 154 8.46 14.11 16.29
C LEU A 154 7.63 13.43 17.38
N GLY A 155 8.16 12.38 18.04
CA GLY A 155 7.36 11.50 18.89
C GLY A 155 6.37 10.64 18.09
N PHE A 156 6.63 10.43 16.78
CA PHE A 156 5.77 9.64 15.91
C PHE A 156 5.73 8.20 16.39
N THR A 157 4.54 7.71 16.70
CA THR A 157 4.32 6.34 17.15
C THR A 157 3.22 5.72 16.29
N PRO A 158 3.57 5.03 15.19
CA PRO A 158 2.57 4.37 14.34
C PRO A 158 1.86 3.28 15.13
N ARG A 159 0.54 3.30 15.10
CA ARG A 159 -0.34 2.44 15.88
C ARG A 159 -0.66 1.13 15.17
N PHE A 160 -0.63 1.14 13.84
CA PHE A 160 -1.02 0.02 13.01
C PHE A 160 0.19 -0.69 12.42
N SER A 161 0.23 -2.02 12.55
CA SER A 161 1.10 -2.86 11.74
C SER A 161 0.59 -2.92 10.29
N ASN A 162 1.38 -3.44 9.35
CA ASN A 162 0.91 -3.71 8.00
C ASN A 162 -0.36 -4.58 8.00
N LYS A 163 -0.38 -5.64 8.83
CA LYS A 163 -1.52 -6.55 8.94
C LYS A 163 -2.77 -5.83 9.42
N ASP A 164 -2.63 -5.02 10.48
CA ASP A 164 -3.76 -4.26 11.03
C ASP A 164 -4.33 -3.29 10.00
N ALA A 165 -3.45 -2.54 9.31
CA ALA A 165 -3.84 -1.59 8.28
C ALA A 165 -4.56 -2.27 7.11
N LEU A 166 -4.04 -3.41 6.63
CA LEU A 166 -4.67 -4.19 5.56
C LEU A 166 -6.03 -4.76 5.98
N ILE A 167 -6.12 -5.36 7.17
CA ILE A 167 -7.38 -5.93 7.68
C ILE A 167 -8.41 -4.83 7.93
N LYS A 168 -8.02 -3.72 8.52
CA LYS A 168 -8.89 -2.55 8.75
C LYS A 168 -9.45 -2.03 7.43
N ASN A 169 -8.60 -1.87 6.41
CA ASN A 169 -9.02 -1.40 5.10
C ASN A 169 -9.92 -2.42 4.37
N TYR A 170 -9.66 -3.72 4.52
CA TYR A 170 -10.52 -4.78 4.01
C TYR A 170 -11.92 -4.74 4.64
N ARG A 171 -12.00 -4.61 5.96
CA ARG A 171 -13.30 -4.48 6.67
C ARG A 171 -14.07 -3.24 6.22
N TRP A 172 -13.36 -2.12 6.04
CA TRP A 172 -13.96 -0.91 5.50
C TRP A 172 -14.47 -1.12 4.06
N TYR A 173 -13.69 -1.80 3.23
CA TYR A 173 -14.10 -2.15 1.86
C TYR A 173 -15.41 -2.95 1.86
N LEU A 174 -15.52 -3.99 2.68
CA LEU A 174 -16.75 -4.79 2.79
C LEU A 174 -17.97 -3.96 3.22
N ALA A 175 -17.79 -3.05 4.17
CA ALA A 175 -18.85 -2.20 4.69
C ALA A 175 -19.30 -1.12 3.70
N ASN A 176 -18.47 -0.77 2.72
CA ASN A 176 -18.70 0.35 1.79
C ASN A 176 -18.77 -0.10 0.32
N GLU A 177 -18.82 -1.37 0.05
CA GLU A 177 -18.75 -1.92 -1.32
C GLU A 177 -19.83 -1.34 -2.23
N ALA A 178 -21.05 -1.19 -1.74
CA ALA A 178 -22.17 -0.63 -2.49
C ALA A 178 -21.88 0.78 -3.07
N ASN A 179 -21.01 1.54 -2.40
CA ASN A 179 -20.60 2.87 -2.87
C ASN A 179 -19.74 2.82 -4.14
N PHE A 180 -19.21 1.65 -4.48
CA PHE A 180 -18.30 1.46 -5.62
C PHE A 180 -18.92 0.62 -6.74
N GLU A 181 -20.19 0.16 -6.58
CA GLU A 181 -20.88 -0.58 -7.62
C GLU A 181 -20.96 0.24 -8.92
N GLY A 182 -20.58 -0.40 -10.03
CA GLY A 182 -20.55 0.24 -11.34
C GLY A 182 -19.40 1.24 -11.55
N GLN A 183 -18.61 1.55 -10.53
CA GLN A 183 -17.46 2.42 -10.67
C GLN A 183 -16.18 1.58 -10.92
N SER A 184 -15.47 1.93 -11.97
CA SER A 184 -14.15 1.35 -12.23
C SER A 184 -13.24 2.38 -12.87
N GLY A 185 -12.01 2.49 -12.39
CA GLY A 185 -11.09 3.51 -12.85
C GLY A 185 -9.63 3.11 -12.63
N ILE A 186 -8.77 4.10 -12.69
CA ILE A 186 -7.32 3.98 -12.47
C ILE A 186 -6.85 4.89 -11.34
N SER A 187 -7.78 5.55 -10.64
CA SER A 187 -7.46 6.40 -9.50
C SER A 187 -7.30 5.57 -8.21
N HIS A 188 -6.65 6.16 -7.21
CA HIS A 188 -6.53 5.50 -5.91
C HIS A 188 -7.86 5.45 -5.12
N ARG A 189 -8.86 6.22 -5.50
CA ARG A 189 -10.17 6.26 -4.82
C ARG A 189 -11.13 5.17 -5.31
N ILE A 190 -11.03 4.79 -6.58
CA ILE A 190 -11.97 3.89 -7.25
C ILE A 190 -11.30 2.53 -7.46
N PRO A 191 -12.03 1.42 -7.31
CA PRO A 191 -11.51 0.09 -7.62
C PRO A 191 -10.95 0.01 -9.04
N TRP A 192 -9.78 -0.60 -9.20
CA TRP A 192 -9.18 -0.76 -10.52
C TRP A 192 -9.94 -1.82 -11.33
N LYS A 193 -10.01 -1.63 -12.64
CA LYS A 193 -10.60 -2.63 -13.54
C LYS A 193 -9.83 -3.94 -13.45
N GLN A 194 -10.54 -5.03 -13.25
CA GLN A 194 -9.93 -6.36 -13.16
C GLN A 194 -9.34 -6.85 -14.49
N GLY A 195 -9.93 -6.42 -15.64
CA GLY A 195 -9.46 -6.84 -16.96
C GLY A 195 -9.26 -8.36 -17.06
N ILE A 196 -8.09 -8.77 -17.57
CA ILE A 196 -7.67 -10.19 -17.66
C ILE A 196 -7.58 -10.86 -16.27
N LEU A 197 -7.32 -10.13 -15.20
CA LEU A 197 -7.29 -10.69 -13.84
C LEU A 197 -8.66 -11.22 -13.41
N GLY A 198 -9.77 -10.67 -13.91
CA GLY A 198 -11.10 -11.20 -13.66
C GLY A 198 -11.30 -12.61 -14.22
N LEU A 199 -10.66 -12.95 -15.34
CA LEU A 199 -10.64 -14.32 -15.86
C LEU A 199 -9.74 -15.21 -15.00
N ALA A 200 -8.57 -14.72 -14.61
CA ALA A 200 -7.64 -15.44 -13.76
C ALA A 200 -8.26 -15.80 -12.39
N LYS A 201 -9.12 -14.93 -11.84
CA LYS A 201 -9.83 -15.14 -10.57
C LYS A 201 -10.53 -16.51 -10.47
N ARG A 202 -10.95 -17.09 -11.59
CA ARG A 202 -11.64 -18.40 -11.62
C ARG A 202 -10.72 -19.58 -11.28
N PHE A 203 -9.41 -19.41 -11.39
CA PHE A 203 -8.41 -20.47 -11.18
C PHE A 203 -7.75 -20.42 -9.79
N PHE A 204 -8.10 -19.45 -8.97
CA PHE A 204 -7.58 -19.21 -7.64
C PHE A 204 -8.66 -19.32 -6.56
#